data_6c2c9b78f037536ab6c6f62192aefd86
#
_entry.id   6c2c9b78f037536ab6c6f62192aefd86
#
_cell.length_a   1.000
_cell.length_b   1.000
_cell.length_c   1.000
_cell.angle_alpha   90.00
_cell.angle_beta   90.00
_cell.angle_gamma   90.00
#
_symmetry.space_group_name_H-M   'P 1'
#
loop_
_entity.id
_entity.type
_entity.pdbx_description
1 polymer ?
#
loop_
_entity_poly.entity_id
_entity_poly.type
_entity_poly.pdbx_seq_one_letter_code
_entity_poly.pdbx_strand_id
1 'polypeptide(L)'
;YYGWKRYATASRANETLASQCDRCDQALNDLSLASLLSGQEQDAAKLKSLKRRVEEEAGTLFMDVWTNYPAREEDYATLRDALYSNRFPDDLVGLLISALLLNLLHRFDEEKLLLLLDGYRQESPEIQMRSLCAALIVMYIYRERLSLFPRVQHRIDALGEEPRFKG
;
A
#
# COMPACT_ATOMS: atom_id res chain seq x y z
N TYR A 1 7.74 -20.79 7.61
CA TYR A 1 6.73 -19.82 8.07
C TYR A 1 7.09 -19.19 9.43
N TYR A 2 7.57 -19.97 10.42
CA TYR A 2 7.94 -19.46 11.75
C TYR A 2 9.30 -18.72 11.79
N GLY A 3 10.27 -19.10 10.98
CA GLY A 3 11.58 -18.46 10.91
C GLY A 3 11.51 -17.01 10.40
N TRP A 4 10.55 -16.73 9.56
CA TRP A 4 10.28 -15.46 8.94
C TRP A 4 9.73 -14.41 9.89
N LYS A 5 8.77 -14.79 10.75
CA LYS A 5 8.27 -13.92 11.82
C LYS A 5 9.36 -13.49 12.81
N ARG A 6 10.34 -14.36 13.07
CA ARG A 6 11.47 -14.02 13.94
C ARG A 6 12.40 -12.97 13.35
N TYR A 7 12.60 -12.99 12.03
CA TYR A 7 13.45 -11.98 11.36
C TYR A 7 12.77 -10.61 11.33
N ALA A 8 11.48 -10.55 11.04
CA ALA A 8 10.70 -9.32 11.00
C ALA A 8 10.52 -8.70 12.39
N THR A 9 10.33 -9.51 13.46
CA THR A 9 10.10 -9.02 14.82
C THR A 9 11.38 -8.65 15.57
N ALA A 10 12.51 -9.27 15.28
CA ALA A 10 13.76 -9.00 16.01
C ALA A 10 14.45 -7.69 15.59
N SER A 11 14.24 -7.23 14.34
CA SER A 11 14.91 -6.04 13.81
C SER A 11 14.12 -4.73 13.99
N ARG A 12 12.82 -4.79 14.40
CA ARG A 12 11.91 -3.64 14.29
C ARG A 12 10.98 -3.41 15.48
N ALA A 13 11.39 -3.78 16.67
CA ALA A 13 10.55 -3.69 17.86
C ALA A 13 10.01 -2.27 18.19
N ASN A 14 10.51 -1.21 17.52
CA ASN A 14 10.15 0.20 17.79
C ASN A 14 9.79 1.03 16.54
N GLU A 15 9.75 0.47 15.33
CA GLU A 15 9.42 1.24 14.13
C GLU A 15 7.92 1.19 13.84
N THR A 16 7.31 2.36 13.61
CA THR A 16 5.92 2.49 13.21
C THR A 16 5.81 2.44 11.68
N LEU A 17 4.64 2.06 11.16
CA LEU A 17 4.36 2.11 9.73
C LEU A 17 4.55 3.53 9.18
N ALA A 18 4.18 4.55 9.95
CA ALA A 18 4.38 5.96 9.60
C ALA A 18 5.86 6.30 9.42
N SER A 19 6.73 5.87 10.34
CA SER A 19 8.18 6.14 10.22
C SER A 19 8.81 5.44 9.02
N GLN A 20 8.30 4.28 8.63
CA GLN A 20 8.75 3.59 7.43
C GLN A 20 8.28 4.30 6.14
N CYS A 21 7.06 4.84 6.12
CA CYS A 21 6.59 5.70 5.04
C CYS A 21 7.47 6.94 4.89
N ASP A 22 7.85 7.59 5.99
CA ASP A 22 8.73 8.77 5.98
C ASP A 22 10.13 8.45 5.42
N ARG A 23 10.70 7.30 5.76
CA ARG A 23 11.99 6.87 5.21
C ARG A 23 11.93 6.58 3.72
N CYS A 24 10.85 5.96 3.26
CA CYS A 24 10.63 5.69 1.85
C CYS A 24 10.47 7.01 1.07
N ASP A 25 9.70 7.95 1.61
CA ASP A 25 9.50 9.28 1.03
C ASP A 25 10.82 10.06 0.95
N GLN A 26 11.61 10.05 2.02
CA GLN A 26 12.93 10.67 2.02
C GLN A 26 13.86 10.05 0.95
N ALA A 27 13.88 8.73 0.80
CA ALA A 27 14.70 8.07 -0.21
C ALA A 27 14.28 8.48 -1.64
N LEU A 28 12.97 8.61 -1.91
CA LEU A 28 12.43 9.10 -3.18
C LEU A 28 12.83 10.56 -3.44
N ASN A 29 12.74 11.42 -2.44
CA ASN A 29 13.13 12.82 -2.53
C ASN A 29 14.63 12.97 -2.79
N ASP A 30 15.48 12.21 -2.10
CA ASP A 30 16.93 12.19 -2.31
C ASP A 30 17.29 11.78 -3.75
N LEU A 31 16.60 10.75 -4.28
CA LEU A 31 16.77 10.30 -5.67
C LEU A 31 16.33 11.37 -6.67
N SER A 32 15.18 12.00 -6.43
CA SER A 32 14.65 13.06 -7.30
C SER A 32 15.60 14.25 -7.36
N LEU A 33 16.08 14.72 -6.22
CA LEU A 33 17.06 15.81 -6.13
C LEU A 33 18.36 15.48 -6.85
N ALA A 34 18.89 14.27 -6.62
CA ALA A 34 20.11 13.83 -7.28
C ALA A 34 19.94 13.74 -8.81
N SER A 35 18.78 13.29 -9.30
CA SER A 35 18.49 13.20 -10.73
C SER A 35 18.42 14.57 -11.41
N LEU A 36 17.97 15.60 -10.70
CA LEU A 36 17.92 16.98 -11.21
C LEU A 36 19.30 17.64 -11.25
N LEU A 37 20.21 17.24 -10.36
CA LEU A 37 21.54 17.83 -10.23
C LEU A 37 22.62 17.09 -11.02
N SER A 38 22.32 15.90 -11.57
CA SER A 38 23.29 15.05 -12.25
C SER A 38 23.69 15.62 -13.61
N GLY A 39 24.95 16.04 -13.71
CA GLY A 39 25.56 16.56 -14.95
C GLY A 39 26.89 15.91 -15.34
N GLN A 40 27.43 14.96 -14.56
CA GLN A 40 28.74 14.32 -14.77
C GLN A 40 28.76 12.83 -14.46
N GLU A 41 29.74 12.10 -15.04
CA GLU A 41 29.89 10.63 -14.87
C GLU A 41 30.03 10.14 -13.40
N GLN A 42 30.55 10.98 -12.52
CA GLN A 42 30.64 10.65 -11.07
C GLN A 42 29.27 10.54 -10.39
N ASP A 43 28.23 11.09 -11.00
CA ASP A 43 26.86 11.05 -10.48
C ASP A 43 26.16 9.71 -10.75
N ALA A 44 26.60 8.92 -11.73
CA ALA A 44 25.99 7.65 -12.08
C ALA A 44 26.06 6.61 -10.96
N ALA A 45 27.20 6.50 -10.26
CA ALA A 45 27.37 5.60 -9.14
C ALA A 45 26.50 6.01 -7.94
N LYS A 46 26.40 7.33 -7.69
CA LYS A 46 25.53 7.91 -6.65
C LYS A 46 24.05 7.66 -6.94
N LEU A 47 23.61 7.91 -8.18
CA LEU A 47 22.25 7.63 -8.62
C LEU A 47 21.89 6.14 -8.47
N LYS A 48 22.82 5.24 -8.83
CA LYS A 48 22.62 3.80 -8.65
C LYS A 48 22.45 3.43 -7.18
N SER A 49 23.24 4.00 -6.27
CA SER A 49 23.13 3.76 -4.84
C SER A 49 21.81 4.28 -4.26
N LEU A 50 21.34 5.45 -4.73
CA LEU A 50 20.06 6.03 -4.31
C LEU A 50 18.86 5.22 -4.84
N LYS A 51 18.90 4.75 -6.10
CA LYS A 51 17.88 3.83 -6.63
C LYS A 51 17.79 2.57 -5.79
N ARG A 52 18.93 1.96 -5.47
CA ARG A 52 18.96 0.78 -4.60
C ARG A 52 18.36 1.06 -3.23
N ARG A 53 18.66 2.21 -2.63
CA ARG A 53 18.05 2.63 -1.36
C ARG A 53 16.53 2.74 -1.46
N VAL A 54 16.00 3.34 -2.54
CA VAL A 54 14.55 3.40 -2.77
C VAL A 54 13.96 2.00 -2.87
N GLU A 55 14.57 1.09 -3.60
CA GLU A 55 14.12 -0.30 -3.72
C GLU A 55 14.12 -1.03 -2.36
N GLU A 56 15.15 -0.82 -1.54
CA GLU A 56 15.28 -1.40 -0.19
C GLU A 56 14.19 -0.85 0.75
N GLU A 57 13.95 0.47 0.77
CA GLU A 57 12.91 1.07 1.61
C GLU A 57 11.50 0.71 1.13
N ALA A 58 11.26 0.66 -0.19
CA ALA A 58 10.00 0.21 -0.77
C ALA A 58 9.71 -1.26 -0.45
N GLY A 59 10.71 -2.13 -0.57
CA GLY A 59 10.62 -3.53 -0.18
C GLY A 59 10.31 -3.70 1.32
N THR A 60 10.92 -2.90 2.14
CA THR A 60 10.68 -2.84 3.59
C THR A 60 9.25 -2.42 3.89
N LEU A 61 8.79 -1.32 3.28
CA LEU A 61 7.42 -0.82 3.44
C LEU A 61 6.37 -1.85 2.97
N PHE A 62 6.63 -2.53 1.82
CA PHE A 62 5.80 -3.63 1.35
C PHE A 62 5.64 -4.71 2.43
N MET A 63 6.75 -5.12 3.03
CA MET A 63 6.75 -6.16 4.06
C MET A 63 6.02 -5.73 5.32
N ASP A 64 6.16 -4.46 5.71
CA ASP A 64 5.48 -3.90 6.87
C ASP A 64 3.96 -3.85 6.64
N VAL A 65 3.50 -3.44 5.46
CA VAL A 65 2.08 -3.47 5.10
C VAL A 65 1.55 -4.90 5.03
N TRP A 66 2.27 -5.82 4.39
CA TRP A 66 1.84 -7.22 4.30
C TRP A 66 1.69 -7.88 5.67
N THR A 67 2.63 -7.60 6.58
CA THR A 67 2.65 -8.23 7.91
C THR A 67 1.97 -7.40 9.01
N ASN A 68 1.37 -6.26 8.67
CA ASN A 68 0.68 -5.36 9.60
C ASN A 68 -0.56 -6.06 10.21
N TYR A 69 -0.32 -6.77 11.31
CA TYR A 69 -1.36 -7.40 12.10
C TYR A 69 -0.85 -7.67 13.54
N PRO A 70 -1.62 -7.31 14.57
CA PRO A 70 -2.85 -6.50 14.51
C PRO A 70 -2.54 -5.05 14.09
N ALA A 71 -3.40 -4.47 13.24
CA ALA A 71 -3.29 -3.07 12.87
C ALA A 71 -3.76 -2.17 14.02
N ARG A 72 -3.10 -1.02 14.20
CA ARG A 72 -3.51 0.03 15.13
C ARG A 72 -4.39 1.04 14.40
N GLU A 73 -5.15 1.84 15.13
CA GLU A 73 -5.97 2.89 14.53
C GLU A 73 -5.15 3.86 13.66
N GLU A 74 -3.96 4.21 14.12
CA GLU A 74 -3.02 5.07 13.38
C GLU A 74 -2.51 4.46 12.08
N ASP A 75 -2.44 3.11 11.97
CA ASP A 75 -1.96 2.43 10.78
C ASP A 75 -2.94 2.58 9.61
N TYR A 76 -4.27 2.62 9.87
CA TYR A 76 -5.27 2.84 8.81
C TYR A 76 -5.17 4.24 8.21
N ALA A 77 -4.95 5.26 9.02
CA ALA A 77 -4.72 6.62 8.54
C ALA A 77 -3.42 6.71 7.72
N THR A 78 -2.35 6.07 8.18
CA THR A 78 -1.07 5.98 7.48
C THR A 78 -1.22 5.27 6.13
N LEU A 79 -1.94 4.13 6.09
CA LEU A 79 -2.20 3.41 4.85
C LEU A 79 -3.01 4.25 3.85
N ARG A 80 -4.03 4.96 4.32
CA ARG A 80 -4.83 5.86 3.49
C ARG A 80 -3.97 6.96 2.89
N ASP A 81 -3.12 7.59 3.69
CA ASP A 81 -2.18 8.61 3.24
C ASP A 81 -1.20 8.04 2.20
N ALA A 82 -0.57 6.92 2.49
CA ALA A 82 0.38 6.27 1.58
C ALA A 82 -0.23 5.88 0.23
N LEU A 83 -1.50 5.47 0.21
CA LEU A 83 -2.18 5.00 -1.00
C LEU A 83 -2.78 6.14 -1.82
N TYR A 84 -3.33 7.21 -1.18
CA TYR A 84 -4.27 8.10 -1.84
C TYR A 84 -4.00 9.61 -1.68
N SER A 85 -2.89 10.00 -1.04
CA SER A 85 -2.52 11.42 -0.90
C SER A 85 -1.57 11.93 -1.99
N ASN A 86 -1.29 11.13 -3.02
CA ASN A 86 -0.27 11.42 -4.04
C ASN A 86 1.16 11.57 -3.46
N ARG A 87 1.38 10.98 -2.29
CA ARG A 87 2.69 10.96 -1.62
C ARG A 87 3.71 10.11 -2.35
N PHE A 88 3.26 8.99 -2.91
CA PHE A 88 4.08 8.00 -3.59
C PHE A 88 3.73 7.90 -5.08
N PRO A 89 4.69 7.54 -5.94
CA PRO A 89 4.41 7.27 -7.35
C PRO A 89 3.52 6.03 -7.52
N ASP A 90 2.79 5.96 -8.64
CA ASP A 90 1.78 4.94 -8.90
C ASP A 90 2.30 3.50 -8.84
N ASP A 91 3.54 3.25 -9.25
CA ASP A 91 4.18 1.94 -9.18
C ASP A 91 4.37 1.48 -7.72
N LEU A 92 4.78 2.39 -6.83
CA LEU A 92 4.88 2.08 -5.40
C LEU A 92 3.50 1.91 -4.77
N VAL A 93 2.53 2.76 -5.10
CA VAL A 93 1.13 2.59 -4.65
C VAL A 93 0.59 1.24 -5.09
N GLY A 94 0.81 0.82 -6.34
CA GLY A 94 0.44 -0.49 -6.86
C GLY A 94 1.08 -1.64 -6.10
N LEU A 95 2.33 -1.48 -5.68
CA LEU A 95 3.05 -2.44 -4.82
C LEU A 95 2.39 -2.53 -3.44
N LEU A 96 2.03 -1.41 -2.83
CA LEU A 96 1.36 -1.37 -1.52
C LEU A 96 -0.04 -1.96 -1.57
N ILE A 97 -0.80 -1.75 -2.65
CA ILE A 97 -2.09 -2.43 -2.89
C ILE A 97 -1.90 -3.95 -2.92
N SER A 98 -0.84 -4.43 -3.55
CA SER A 98 -0.53 -5.87 -3.57
C SER A 98 -0.18 -6.40 -2.19
N ALA A 99 0.58 -5.64 -1.38
CA ALA A 99 0.89 -5.99 0.00
C ALA A 99 -0.39 -6.06 0.86
N LEU A 100 -1.29 -5.10 0.67
CA LEU A 100 -2.57 -5.04 1.36
C LEU A 100 -3.48 -6.21 0.99
N LEU A 101 -3.52 -6.57 -0.30
CA LEU A 101 -4.21 -7.79 -0.77
C LEU A 101 -3.66 -9.03 -0.06
N LEU A 102 -2.34 -9.22 -0.03
CA LEU A 102 -1.73 -10.38 0.63
C LEU A 102 -2.01 -10.40 2.14
N ASN A 103 -2.03 -9.23 2.80
CA ASN A 103 -2.42 -9.12 4.19
C ASN A 103 -3.86 -9.60 4.41
N LEU A 104 -4.80 -9.13 3.58
CA LEU A 104 -6.23 -9.50 3.64
C LEU A 104 -6.49 -10.97 3.28
N LEU A 105 -5.73 -11.55 2.35
CA LEU A 105 -5.81 -12.99 2.05
C LEU A 105 -5.40 -13.85 3.23
N HIS A 106 -4.48 -13.35 4.04
CA HIS A 106 -4.05 -14.05 5.24
C HIS A 106 -5.02 -13.88 6.40
N ARG A 107 -5.58 -12.67 6.55
CA ARG A 107 -6.52 -12.34 7.61
C ARG A 107 -7.46 -11.20 7.21
N PHE A 108 -8.76 -11.43 7.30
CA PHE A 108 -9.76 -10.42 6.99
C PHE A 108 -9.67 -9.24 7.95
N ASP A 109 -9.76 -8.04 7.40
CA ASP A 109 -9.79 -6.76 8.11
C ASP A 109 -10.73 -5.81 7.34
N GLU A 110 -11.83 -5.41 7.98
CA GLU A 110 -12.87 -4.58 7.36
C GLU A 110 -12.33 -3.24 6.89
N GLU A 111 -11.53 -2.55 7.72
CA GLU A 111 -11.00 -1.23 7.38
C GLU A 111 -10.04 -1.29 6.18
N LYS A 112 -9.21 -2.31 6.10
CA LYS A 112 -8.31 -2.51 4.95
C LYS A 112 -9.07 -2.83 3.67
N LEU A 113 -10.17 -3.59 3.75
CA LEU A 113 -11.03 -3.83 2.59
C LEU A 113 -11.72 -2.53 2.14
N LEU A 114 -12.19 -1.71 3.07
CA LEU A 114 -12.75 -0.40 2.76
C LEU A 114 -11.73 0.53 2.10
N LEU A 115 -10.45 0.48 2.53
CA LEU A 115 -9.37 1.21 1.87
C LEU A 115 -9.20 0.77 0.40
N LEU A 116 -9.23 -0.53 0.10
CA LEU A 116 -9.16 -1.01 -1.29
C LEU A 116 -10.36 -0.52 -2.11
N LEU A 117 -11.57 -0.55 -1.54
CA LEU A 117 -12.78 -0.05 -2.22
C LEU A 117 -12.69 1.46 -2.48
N ASP A 118 -12.03 2.24 -1.61
CA ASP A 118 -11.83 3.68 -1.83
C ASP A 118 -10.92 4.00 -3.03
N GLY A 119 -10.08 3.05 -3.44
CA GLY A 119 -9.16 3.23 -4.57
C GLY A 119 -9.84 3.51 -5.91
N TYR A 120 -11.13 3.16 -6.08
CA TYR A 120 -11.86 3.45 -7.32
C TYR A 120 -12.05 4.95 -7.60
N ARG A 121 -11.92 5.79 -6.57
CA ARG A 121 -12.06 7.27 -6.66
C ARG A 121 -10.79 7.98 -7.09
N GLN A 122 -9.69 7.23 -7.22
CA GLN A 122 -8.42 7.83 -7.59
C GLN A 122 -8.41 8.28 -9.05
N GLU A 123 -7.57 9.26 -9.38
CA GLU A 123 -7.44 9.78 -10.74
C GLU A 123 -6.72 8.81 -11.66
N SER A 124 -5.74 8.05 -11.14
CA SER A 124 -4.98 7.06 -11.89
C SER A 124 -5.82 5.83 -12.22
N PRO A 125 -6.06 5.54 -13.53
CA PRO A 125 -6.79 4.34 -13.94
C PRO A 125 -6.11 3.04 -13.50
N GLU A 126 -4.77 3.05 -13.40
CA GLU A 126 -4.00 1.91 -12.95
C GLU A 126 -4.29 1.61 -11.47
N ILE A 127 -4.29 2.63 -10.62
CA ILE A 127 -4.59 2.49 -9.19
C ILE A 127 -6.05 2.07 -8.99
N GLN A 128 -6.99 2.68 -9.74
CA GLN A 128 -8.40 2.26 -9.73
C GLN A 128 -8.55 0.77 -10.01
N MET A 129 -7.96 0.30 -11.12
CA MET A 129 -8.08 -1.09 -11.56
C MET A 129 -7.43 -2.05 -10.56
N ARG A 130 -6.22 -1.75 -10.09
CA ARG A 130 -5.52 -2.59 -9.11
C ARG A 130 -6.29 -2.70 -7.79
N SER A 131 -6.80 -1.59 -7.28
CA SER A 131 -7.59 -1.56 -6.04
C SER A 131 -8.88 -2.33 -6.16
N LEU A 132 -9.63 -2.15 -7.26
CA LEU A 132 -10.87 -2.88 -7.51
C LEU A 132 -10.63 -4.38 -7.69
N CYS A 133 -9.62 -4.78 -8.47
CA CYS A 133 -9.28 -6.19 -8.63
C CYS A 133 -8.92 -6.83 -7.27
N ALA A 134 -8.10 -6.14 -6.46
CA ALA A 134 -7.75 -6.62 -5.13
C ALA A 134 -8.98 -6.75 -4.23
N ALA A 135 -9.86 -5.75 -4.21
CA ALA A 135 -11.10 -5.79 -3.45
C ALA A 135 -12.02 -6.94 -3.88
N LEU A 136 -12.20 -7.15 -5.19
CA LEU A 136 -13.01 -8.25 -5.74
C LEU A 136 -12.48 -9.62 -5.33
N ILE A 137 -11.16 -9.82 -5.35
CA ILE A 137 -10.54 -11.08 -4.91
C ILE A 137 -10.84 -11.33 -3.43
N VAL A 138 -10.65 -10.32 -2.58
CA VAL A 138 -10.93 -10.42 -1.14
C VAL A 138 -12.42 -10.70 -0.89
N MET A 139 -13.31 -9.97 -1.55
CA MET A 139 -14.75 -10.16 -1.42
C MET A 139 -15.19 -11.55 -1.89
N TYR A 140 -14.61 -12.07 -2.96
CA TYR A 140 -14.90 -13.43 -3.42
C TYR A 140 -14.50 -14.49 -2.39
N ILE A 141 -13.31 -14.35 -1.80
CA ILE A 141 -12.80 -15.30 -0.80
C ILE A 141 -13.64 -15.27 0.48
N TYR A 142 -14.05 -14.09 0.93
CA TYR A 142 -14.81 -13.91 2.16
C TYR A 142 -16.32 -13.74 1.94
N ARG A 143 -16.87 -14.05 0.75
CA ARG A 143 -18.25 -13.81 0.34
C ARG A 143 -19.31 -14.28 1.35
N GLU A 144 -19.06 -15.42 2.02
CA GLU A 144 -19.99 -15.98 3.01
C GLU A 144 -20.05 -15.16 4.31
N ARG A 145 -19.04 -14.33 4.56
CA ARG A 145 -18.93 -13.50 5.77
C ARG A 145 -19.25 -12.03 5.53
N LEU A 146 -19.36 -11.59 4.27
CA LEU A 146 -19.57 -10.17 3.96
C LEU A 146 -20.88 -9.63 4.53
N SER A 147 -21.91 -10.45 4.67
CA SER A 147 -23.18 -10.09 5.31
C SER A 147 -23.03 -9.67 6.78
N LEU A 148 -21.92 -10.06 7.44
CA LEU A 148 -21.61 -9.66 8.81
C LEU A 148 -20.99 -8.26 8.90
N PHE A 149 -20.65 -7.64 7.75
CA PHE A 149 -19.97 -6.36 7.66
C PHE A 149 -20.82 -5.32 6.93
N PRO A 150 -21.77 -4.68 7.60
CA PRO A 150 -22.72 -3.75 6.97
C PRO A 150 -22.05 -2.54 6.32
N ARG A 151 -20.90 -2.08 6.82
CA ARG A 151 -20.14 -0.97 6.21
C ARG A 151 -19.59 -1.33 4.84
N VAL A 152 -19.10 -2.55 4.68
CA VAL A 152 -18.64 -3.07 3.39
C VAL A 152 -19.82 -3.19 2.42
N GLN A 153 -20.94 -3.76 2.87
CA GLN A 153 -22.15 -3.89 2.05
C GLN A 153 -22.63 -2.52 1.56
N HIS A 154 -22.76 -1.55 2.47
CA HIS A 154 -23.16 -0.19 2.12
C HIS A 154 -22.20 0.45 1.10
N ARG A 155 -20.90 0.21 1.22
CA ARG A 155 -19.91 0.73 0.26
C ARG A 155 -20.05 0.08 -1.11
N ILE A 156 -20.33 -1.22 -1.18
CA ILE A 156 -20.57 -1.95 -2.44
C ILE A 156 -21.83 -1.42 -3.11
N ASP A 157 -22.91 -1.23 -2.36
CA ASP A 157 -24.18 -0.70 -2.88
C ASP A 157 -23.98 0.71 -3.46
N ALA A 158 -23.25 1.57 -2.75
CA ALA A 158 -22.90 2.92 -3.22
C ALA A 158 -22.05 2.88 -4.52
N LEU A 159 -21.15 1.92 -4.68
CA LEU A 159 -20.39 1.71 -5.93
C LEU A 159 -21.31 1.32 -7.08
N GLY A 160 -22.27 0.43 -6.85
CA GLY A 160 -23.24 -0.01 -7.86
C GLY A 160 -24.21 1.11 -8.32
N GLU A 161 -24.38 2.17 -7.54
CA GLU A 161 -25.22 3.33 -7.89
C GLU A 161 -24.47 4.38 -8.72
N GLU A 162 -23.15 4.33 -8.78
CA GLU A 162 -22.35 5.30 -9.54
C GLU A 162 -22.55 5.15 -11.05
N PRO A 163 -22.67 6.29 -11.80
CA PRO A 163 -22.93 6.28 -13.25
C PRO A 163 -21.90 5.51 -14.07
N ARG A 164 -20.67 5.40 -13.57
CA ARG A 164 -19.57 4.67 -14.23
C ARG A 164 -19.77 3.17 -14.32
N PHE A 165 -20.64 2.60 -13.48
CA PHE A 165 -20.93 1.16 -13.43
C PHE A 165 -22.33 0.81 -13.98
N LYS A 166 -23.09 1.81 -14.44
CA LYS A 166 -24.42 1.65 -15.04
C LYS A 166 -24.40 1.55 -16.58
N GLY A 167 -23.22 1.30 -17.18
CA GLY A 167 -23.06 1.13 -18.62
C GLY A 167 -23.39 -0.27 -19.12
#